data_292777416cf1c82a678941d6b7472083
#
_entry.id   292777416cf1c82a678941d6b7472083
#
_cell.length_a   1.000
_cell.length_b   1.000
_cell.length_c   1.000
_cell.angle_alpha   90.00
_cell.angle_beta   90.00
_cell.angle_gamma   90.00
#
_symmetry.space_group_name_H-M   'P 1'
#
loop_
_entity.id
_entity.type
_entity.pdbx_description
1 polymer ?
#
loop_
_entity_poly.entity_id
_entity_poly.type
_entity_poly.pdbx_seq_one_letter_code
_entity_poly.pdbx_strand_id
1 'polypeptide(L)'
;MYDLLGRPDVCVRCATPSLLTTQEIARLARIGVERLGIERIRLTGGEPLMRKDLEEIVASVSTLRSARTGTKPDIGITTNGLGLDKRAARLRAAGLDRVNVSIDTLDPREYSLATRRDRLEDVLRGVAGAEAAGLAPIKVNAVAMPGTLDRRAARLLAECLRRGWQLRFIEHMPLGPRESWRPEQVVGQEEILQVLTQAGFTLRQAGRADRRPAALWHVKAGRLDPRALSSHEGAGAYPAGSVGIISSVTAPFCHDCDRTRVTADGRLMTCLFSSTETDLRTPMRQGATDEDLIRLWAGATWAKPLAHGSDEPWAVPDGFTRPARTMSAIGG
;
A
#
# COMPACT_ATOMS: atom_id res chain seq x y z
N MET A 1 7.23 11.39 -12.48
CA MET A 1 7.88 10.68 -11.35
C MET A 1 9.09 10.00 -11.96
N TYR A 2 10.25 10.12 -11.36
CA TYR A 2 11.46 9.44 -11.84
C TYR A 2 11.63 8.17 -11.02
N ASP A 3 12.14 7.10 -11.65
CA ASP A 3 12.59 5.93 -10.91
C ASP A 3 13.81 6.27 -10.03
N LEU A 4 14.24 5.33 -9.18
CA LEU A 4 15.41 5.51 -8.31
C LEU A 4 16.73 5.79 -9.07
N LEU A 5 16.71 5.68 -10.41
CA LEU A 5 17.85 5.94 -11.31
C LEU A 5 17.72 7.27 -12.06
N GLY A 6 16.69 8.09 -11.77
CA GLY A 6 16.52 9.42 -12.37
C GLY A 6 16.03 9.42 -13.82
N ARG A 7 15.50 8.29 -14.31
CA ARG A 7 14.86 8.24 -15.63
C ARG A 7 13.45 8.83 -15.55
N PRO A 8 13.00 9.60 -16.55
CA PRO A 8 11.62 10.01 -16.60
C PRO A 8 10.77 8.75 -16.76
N ASP A 9 10.02 8.39 -15.69
CA ASP A 9 8.88 7.49 -15.90
C ASP A 9 8.06 8.10 -17.01
N VAL A 10 7.73 7.31 -18.02
CA VAL A 10 6.98 7.75 -19.18
C VAL A 10 5.79 8.55 -18.67
N CYS A 11 5.85 9.85 -18.88
CA CYS A 11 4.81 10.77 -18.43
C CYS A 11 3.53 10.38 -19.16
N VAL A 12 2.63 9.69 -18.45
CA VAL A 12 1.30 9.34 -18.96
C VAL A 12 0.46 10.62 -18.99
N ARG A 13 0.85 11.55 -19.83
CA ARG A 13 0.12 12.80 -20.08
C ARG A 13 -0.88 12.67 -21.23
N CYS A 14 -0.93 11.52 -21.86
CA CYS A 14 -1.89 11.23 -22.90
C CYS A 14 -2.93 10.26 -22.37
N ALA A 15 -4.20 10.46 -22.72
CA ALA A 15 -5.21 9.42 -22.69
C ALA A 15 -4.73 8.32 -23.64
N THR A 16 -3.83 7.47 -23.14
CA THR A 16 -3.26 6.40 -23.93
C THR A 16 -4.33 5.34 -24.11
N PRO A 17 -4.59 4.87 -25.35
CA PRO A 17 -5.52 3.76 -25.62
C PRO A 17 -5.22 2.51 -24.80
N SER A 18 -4.08 2.49 -24.12
CA SER A 18 -3.59 1.40 -23.28
C SER A 18 -4.18 1.35 -21.87
N LEU A 19 -4.69 2.46 -21.31
CA LEU A 19 -5.24 2.48 -19.95
C LEU A 19 -6.74 2.14 -19.95
N LEU A 20 -7.20 1.58 -18.81
CA LEU A 20 -8.62 1.37 -18.56
C LEU A 20 -9.35 2.70 -18.39
N THR A 21 -10.50 2.81 -19.03
CA THR A 21 -11.45 3.92 -18.83
C THR A 21 -12.17 3.79 -17.48
N THR A 22 -12.86 4.86 -17.05
CA THR A 22 -13.73 4.82 -15.86
C THR A 22 -14.76 3.70 -15.94
N GLN A 23 -15.39 3.54 -17.12
CA GLN A 23 -16.41 2.51 -17.34
C GLN A 23 -15.83 1.08 -17.29
N GLU A 24 -14.64 0.88 -17.86
CA GLU A 24 -13.95 -0.41 -17.80
C GLU A 24 -13.56 -0.78 -16.36
N ILE A 25 -13.06 0.20 -15.59
CA ILE A 25 -12.76 0.00 -14.15
C ILE A 25 -14.04 -0.30 -13.37
N ALA A 26 -15.12 0.46 -13.59
CA ALA A 26 -16.40 0.24 -12.94
C ALA A 26 -16.97 -1.15 -13.27
N ARG A 27 -16.87 -1.60 -14.55
CA ARG A 27 -17.28 -2.94 -14.97
C ARG A 27 -16.50 -4.03 -14.24
N LEU A 28 -15.18 -3.94 -14.19
CA LEU A 28 -14.33 -4.91 -13.49
C LEU A 28 -14.59 -4.90 -11.97
N ALA A 29 -14.76 -3.71 -11.38
CA ALA A 29 -15.11 -3.60 -9.97
C ALA A 29 -16.47 -4.24 -9.66
N ARG A 30 -17.46 -4.04 -10.53
CA ARG A 30 -18.78 -4.68 -10.41
C ARG A 30 -18.69 -6.20 -10.47
N ILE A 31 -17.97 -6.73 -11.46
CA ILE A 31 -17.73 -8.18 -11.54
C ILE A 31 -17.07 -8.68 -10.26
N GLY A 32 -16.02 -8.01 -9.80
CA GLY A 32 -15.30 -8.39 -8.58
C GLY A 32 -16.19 -8.40 -7.34
N VAL A 33 -16.99 -7.37 -7.13
CA VAL A 33 -17.82 -7.19 -5.94
C VAL A 33 -19.07 -8.05 -6.01
N GLU A 34 -19.86 -7.95 -7.10
CA GLU A 34 -21.19 -8.55 -7.18
C GLU A 34 -21.17 -10.02 -7.61
N ARG A 35 -20.11 -10.47 -8.28
CA ARG A 35 -20.05 -11.84 -8.80
C ARG A 35 -18.95 -12.68 -8.12
N LEU A 36 -17.79 -12.07 -7.77
CA LEU A 36 -16.67 -12.77 -7.15
C LEU A 36 -16.57 -12.53 -5.64
N GLY A 37 -17.45 -11.72 -5.06
CA GLY A 37 -17.54 -11.51 -3.61
C GLY A 37 -16.39 -10.70 -3.01
N ILE A 38 -15.74 -9.82 -3.78
CA ILE A 38 -14.70 -8.92 -3.28
C ILE A 38 -15.35 -7.86 -2.37
N GLU A 39 -14.83 -7.74 -1.16
CA GLU A 39 -15.37 -6.83 -0.13
C GLU A 39 -14.47 -5.62 0.13
N ARG A 40 -13.25 -5.64 -0.37
CA ARG A 40 -12.28 -4.57 -0.15
C ARG A 40 -11.61 -4.17 -1.45
N ILE A 41 -11.72 -2.90 -1.81
CA ILE A 41 -11.07 -2.35 -3.00
C ILE A 41 -10.07 -1.29 -2.57
N ARG A 42 -8.87 -1.36 -3.14
CA ARG A 42 -7.85 -0.36 -2.95
C ARG A 42 -7.43 0.22 -4.28
N LEU A 43 -7.72 1.49 -4.46
CA LEU A 43 -7.22 2.25 -5.60
C LEU A 43 -5.79 2.70 -5.32
N THR A 44 -4.91 2.37 -6.22
CA THR A 44 -3.48 2.66 -6.14
C THR A 44 -2.97 2.85 -7.58
N GLY A 45 -1.73 2.57 -7.87
CA GLY A 45 -1.15 2.71 -9.19
C GLY A 45 0.16 3.47 -9.09
N GLY A 46 0.55 4.28 -10.05
CA GLY A 46 1.63 5.23 -9.87
C GLY A 46 1.27 6.20 -8.73
N GLU A 47 0.32 7.08 -8.99
CA GLU A 47 -0.29 7.96 -8.00
C GLU A 47 -1.76 8.18 -8.34
N PRO A 48 -2.71 7.67 -7.55
CA PRO A 48 -4.13 7.74 -7.88
C PRO A 48 -4.66 9.19 -7.93
N LEU A 49 -4.10 10.10 -7.12
CA LEU A 49 -4.50 11.50 -7.12
C LEU A 49 -4.17 12.24 -8.43
N MET A 50 -3.33 11.68 -9.29
CA MET A 50 -3.07 12.22 -10.62
C MET A 50 -4.18 11.90 -11.62
N ARG A 51 -5.03 10.94 -11.31
CA ARG A 51 -6.14 10.54 -12.17
C ARG A 51 -7.31 11.53 -11.99
N LYS A 52 -7.74 12.15 -13.09
CA LYS A 52 -8.76 13.23 -13.07
C LYS A 52 -10.16 12.72 -12.67
N ASP A 53 -10.50 11.53 -13.11
CA ASP A 53 -11.80 10.86 -12.91
C ASP A 53 -11.83 9.94 -11.65
N LEU A 54 -10.91 10.14 -10.70
CA LEU A 54 -10.83 9.30 -9.51
C LEU A 54 -12.10 9.35 -8.66
N GLU A 55 -12.73 10.52 -8.49
CA GLU A 55 -13.98 10.65 -7.75
C GLU A 55 -15.14 9.91 -8.43
N GLU A 56 -15.18 9.91 -9.77
CA GLU A 56 -16.20 9.15 -10.53
C GLU A 56 -16.01 7.64 -10.36
N ILE A 57 -14.77 7.17 -10.38
CA ILE A 57 -14.44 5.76 -10.11
C ILE A 57 -14.89 5.38 -8.69
N VAL A 58 -14.54 6.19 -7.69
CA VAL A 58 -14.93 5.93 -6.29
C VAL A 58 -16.45 5.91 -6.17
N ALA A 59 -17.16 6.86 -6.78
CA ALA A 59 -18.60 6.92 -6.76
C ALA A 59 -19.23 5.67 -7.38
N SER A 60 -18.75 5.24 -8.56
CA SER A 60 -19.21 4.02 -9.22
C SER A 60 -19.05 2.77 -8.35
N VAL A 61 -17.89 2.65 -7.69
CA VAL A 61 -17.60 1.50 -6.82
C VAL A 61 -18.44 1.55 -5.53
N SER A 62 -18.73 2.73 -5.02
CA SER A 62 -19.48 2.91 -3.76
C SER A 62 -20.95 2.47 -3.83
N THR A 63 -21.51 2.39 -5.04
CA THR A 63 -22.89 1.91 -5.25
C THR A 63 -23.01 0.39 -5.26
N LEU A 64 -21.92 -0.33 -5.43
CA LEU A 64 -21.89 -1.78 -5.53
C LEU A 64 -22.22 -2.45 -4.20
N ARG A 65 -22.72 -3.67 -4.27
CA ARG A 65 -23.04 -4.51 -3.11
C ARG A 65 -22.40 -5.88 -3.27
N SER A 66 -21.64 -6.29 -2.25
CA SER A 66 -20.99 -7.60 -2.25
C SER A 66 -22.03 -8.72 -2.36
N ALA A 67 -21.83 -9.65 -3.28
CA ALA A 67 -22.66 -10.84 -3.43
C ALA A 67 -22.70 -11.70 -2.15
N ARG A 68 -21.64 -11.61 -1.33
CA ARG A 68 -21.50 -12.41 -0.10
C ARG A 68 -22.20 -11.80 1.10
N THR A 69 -22.10 -10.48 1.27
CA THR A 69 -22.57 -9.79 2.49
C THR A 69 -23.72 -8.81 2.25
N GLY A 70 -24.01 -8.47 0.99
CA GLY A 70 -24.98 -7.42 0.65
C GLY A 70 -24.52 -6.00 0.99
N THR A 71 -23.32 -5.84 1.54
CA THR A 71 -22.81 -4.54 1.97
C THR A 71 -21.97 -3.87 0.89
N LYS A 72 -21.80 -2.56 1.01
CA LYS A 72 -20.86 -1.77 0.21
C LYS A 72 -19.42 -2.29 0.44
N PRO A 73 -18.57 -2.38 -0.59
CA PRO A 73 -17.17 -2.71 -0.39
C PRO A 73 -16.44 -1.59 0.38
N ASP A 74 -15.47 -1.97 1.20
CA ASP A 74 -14.54 -1.03 1.87
C ASP A 74 -13.56 -0.44 0.83
N ILE A 75 -13.67 0.86 0.55
CA ILE A 75 -12.91 1.54 -0.49
C ILE A 75 -11.80 2.37 0.14
N GLY A 76 -10.56 2.04 -0.22
CA GLY A 76 -9.39 2.79 0.22
C GLY A 76 -8.52 3.25 -0.96
N ILE A 77 -7.72 4.29 -0.73
CA ILE A 77 -6.64 4.65 -1.64
C ILE A 77 -5.28 4.48 -0.96
N THR A 78 -4.23 4.25 -1.76
CA THR A 78 -2.84 4.39 -1.34
C THR A 78 -2.20 5.50 -2.17
N THR A 79 -1.63 6.50 -1.53
CA THR A 79 -1.15 7.72 -2.17
C THR A 79 0.12 8.25 -1.49
N ASN A 80 0.88 9.07 -2.20
CA ASN A 80 1.97 9.86 -1.62
C ASN A 80 1.46 11.10 -0.84
N GLY A 81 0.16 11.36 -0.83
CA GLY A 81 -0.48 12.43 -0.08
C GLY A 81 -0.45 13.82 -0.72
N LEU A 82 0.32 14.04 -1.79
CA LEU A 82 0.41 15.34 -2.44
C LEU A 82 -0.91 15.75 -3.10
N GLY A 83 -1.48 16.86 -2.65
CA GLY A 83 -2.76 17.40 -3.16
C GLY A 83 -4.00 16.68 -2.63
N LEU A 84 -3.85 15.80 -1.64
CA LEU A 84 -4.97 15.11 -1.01
C LEU A 84 -5.89 16.10 -0.28
N ASP A 85 -5.36 17.17 0.32
CA ASP A 85 -6.11 18.26 0.93
C ASP A 85 -7.18 18.84 0.00
N LYS A 86 -6.87 18.97 -1.28
CA LYS A 86 -7.77 19.54 -2.30
C LYS A 86 -8.87 18.58 -2.76
N ARG A 87 -8.69 17.28 -2.54
CA ARG A 87 -9.57 16.22 -3.06
C ARG A 87 -10.28 15.43 -1.97
N ALA A 88 -9.79 15.43 -0.73
CA ALA A 88 -10.26 14.57 0.34
C ALA A 88 -11.78 14.66 0.58
N ALA A 89 -12.31 15.87 0.67
CA ALA A 89 -13.75 16.09 0.87
C ALA A 89 -14.61 15.52 -0.28
N ARG A 90 -14.18 15.73 -1.54
CA ARG A 90 -14.88 15.18 -2.71
C ARG A 90 -14.78 13.67 -2.79
N LEU A 91 -13.61 13.11 -2.48
CA LEU A 91 -13.41 11.66 -2.41
C LEU A 91 -14.27 11.02 -1.32
N ARG A 92 -14.36 11.68 -0.14
CA ARG A 92 -15.25 11.21 0.93
C ARG A 92 -16.71 11.26 0.51
N ALA A 93 -17.15 12.34 -0.10
CA ALA A 93 -18.51 12.48 -0.64
C ALA A 93 -18.81 11.43 -1.73
N ALA A 94 -17.83 11.07 -2.55
CA ALA A 94 -17.95 10.02 -3.54
C ALA A 94 -18.02 8.60 -2.92
N GLY A 95 -17.71 8.45 -1.63
CA GLY A 95 -17.81 7.17 -0.92
C GLY A 95 -16.49 6.51 -0.56
N LEU A 96 -15.36 7.22 -0.64
CA LEU A 96 -14.08 6.74 -0.12
C LEU A 96 -14.16 6.60 1.40
N ASP A 97 -13.67 5.49 1.94
CA ASP A 97 -13.74 5.21 3.38
C ASP A 97 -12.44 5.61 4.10
N ARG A 98 -11.29 5.29 3.54
CA ARG A 98 -10.00 5.43 4.21
C ARG A 98 -8.84 5.69 3.27
N VAL A 99 -7.73 6.15 3.84
CA VAL A 99 -6.50 6.45 3.10
C VAL A 99 -5.28 5.78 3.74
N ASN A 100 -4.39 5.28 2.88
CA ASN A 100 -3.02 4.95 3.26
C ASN A 100 -2.10 5.99 2.61
N VAL A 101 -1.21 6.57 3.40
CA VAL A 101 -0.23 7.55 2.92
C VAL A 101 1.17 6.99 3.09
N SER A 102 1.99 7.11 2.05
CA SER A 102 3.39 6.69 2.10
C SER A 102 4.24 7.80 2.68
N ILE A 103 4.77 7.59 3.89
CA ILE A 103 5.65 8.53 4.59
C ILE A 103 6.73 7.73 5.31
N ASP A 104 7.97 7.79 4.83
CA ASP A 104 9.08 7.05 5.41
C ASP A 104 9.79 7.82 6.53
N THR A 105 9.64 9.14 6.59
CA THR A 105 10.27 10.01 7.58
C THR A 105 9.49 11.31 7.79
N LEU A 106 9.61 11.89 8.97
CA LEU A 106 9.11 13.23 9.31
C LEU A 106 10.25 14.28 9.38
N ASP A 107 11.45 13.91 8.99
CA ASP A 107 12.55 14.85 8.82
C ASP A 107 12.53 15.42 7.39
N PRO A 108 12.43 16.76 7.21
CA PRO A 108 12.33 17.38 5.90
C PRO A 108 13.53 17.12 4.99
N ARG A 109 14.75 17.08 5.58
CA ARG A 109 16.00 16.85 4.82
C ARG A 109 16.05 15.41 4.33
N GLU A 110 15.77 14.46 5.22
CA GLU A 110 15.72 13.05 4.87
C GLU A 110 14.59 12.75 3.87
N TYR A 111 13.43 13.39 4.02
CA TYR A 111 12.33 13.29 3.06
C TYR A 111 12.75 13.80 1.69
N SER A 112 13.40 14.97 1.65
CA SER A 112 13.89 15.55 0.39
C SER A 112 14.93 14.66 -0.29
N LEU A 113 15.84 14.06 0.47
CA LEU A 113 16.83 13.11 -0.05
C LEU A 113 16.19 11.84 -0.62
N ALA A 114 15.23 11.25 0.12
CA ALA A 114 14.57 10.02 -0.28
C ALA A 114 13.64 10.20 -1.48
N THR A 115 12.88 11.30 -1.52
CA THR A 115 11.88 11.57 -2.56
C THR A 115 12.38 12.48 -3.68
N ARG A 116 13.58 13.09 -3.51
CA ARG A 116 14.12 14.15 -4.37
C ARG A 116 13.20 15.37 -4.49
N ARG A 117 12.41 15.63 -3.47
CA ARG A 117 11.42 16.72 -3.43
C ARG A 117 11.27 17.25 -2.01
N ASP A 118 11.34 18.55 -1.85
CA ASP A 118 11.07 19.24 -0.59
C ASP A 118 9.55 19.54 -0.47
N ARG A 119 8.78 18.49 -0.17
CA ARG A 119 7.31 18.56 -0.16
C ARG A 119 6.66 17.88 1.05
N LEU A 120 7.42 17.64 2.13
CA LEU A 120 6.88 16.98 3.33
C LEU A 120 5.69 17.73 3.94
N GLU A 121 5.77 19.05 4.04
CA GLU A 121 4.68 19.88 4.57
C GLU A 121 3.40 19.75 3.73
N ASP A 122 3.53 19.67 2.41
CA ASP A 122 2.38 19.47 1.53
C ASP A 122 1.73 18.10 1.75
N VAL A 123 2.52 17.05 2.00
CA VAL A 123 2.02 15.73 2.34
C VAL A 123 1.28 15.76 3.67
N LEU A 124 1.88 16.38 4.70
CA LEU A 124 1.24 16.48 6.03
C LEU A 124 -0.05 17.30 5.97
N ARG A 125 -0.08 18.35 5.16
CA ARG A 125 -1.31 19.11 4.87
C ARG A 125 -2.35 18.23 4.16
N GLY A 126 -1.92 17.40 3.23
CA GLY A 126 -2.78 16.40 2.57
C GLY A 126 -3.41 15.42 3.56
N VAL A 127 -2.63 14.92 4.53
CA VAL A 127 -3.13 14.04 5.59
C VAL A 127 -4.12 14.78 6.49
N ALA A 128 -3.82 16.02 6.91
CA ALA A 128 -4.74 16.84 7.69
C ALA A 128 -6.07 17.10 6.95
N GLY A 129 -6.02 17.29 5.64
CA GLY A 129 -7.21 17.39 4.79
C GLY A 129 -8.05 16.10 4.78
N ALA A 130 -7.39 14.94 4.80
CA ALA A 130 -8.07 13.64 4.89
C ALA A 130 -8.75 13.44 6.26
N GLU A 131 -8.09 13.85 7.35
CA GLU A 131 -8.67 13.85 8.69
C GLU A 131 -9.91 14.75 8.76
N ALA A 132 -9.79 15.98 8.31
CA ALA A 132 -10.89 16.95 8.28
C ALA A 132 -12.09 16.46 7.45
N ALA A 133 -11.84 15.68 6.40
CA ALA A 133 -12.88 15.04 5.59
C ALA A 133 -13.48 13.78 6.22
N GLY A 134 -13.00 13.31 7.37
CA GLY A 134 -13.48 12.10 8.04
C GLY A 134 -13.06 10.79 7.35
N LEU A 135 -11.97 10.78 6.60
CA LEU A 135 -11.38 9.56 6.04
C LEU A 135 -10.63 8.81 7.15
N ALA A 136 -11.17 7.71 7.62
CA ALA A 136 -10.61 6.95 8.75
C ALA A 136 -10.72 5.43 8.53
N PRO A 137 -9.77 4.65 9.05
CA PRO A 137 -8.53 5.08 9.69
C PRO A 137 -7.49 5.59 8.68
N ILE A 138 -6.71 6.60 9.07
CA ILE A 138 -5.51 6.99 8.34
C ILE A 138 -4.40 6.01 8.68
N LYS A 139 -3.76 5.49 7.63
CA LYS A 139 -2.64 4.57 7.77
C LYS A 139 -1.41 5.17 7.10
N VAL A 140 -0.32 5.19 7.84
CA VAL A 140 0.99 5.60 7.33
C VAL A 140 1.79 4.34 7.02
N ASN A 141 2.26 4.23 5.78
CA ASN A 141 3.14 3.15 5.36
C ASN A 141 4.56 3.69 5.23
N ALA A 142 5.51 3.00 5.84
CA ALA A 142 6.92 3.32 5.78
C ALA A 142 7.73 2.08 5.42
N VAL A 143 8.62 2.19 4.44
CA VAL A 143 9.53 1.09 4.08
C VAL A 143 10.69 1.06 5.07
N ALA A 144 10.90 -0.10 5.69
CA ALA A 144 12.02 -0.31 6.59
C ALA A 144 13.31 -0.50 5.79
N MET A 145 14.22 0.47 5.88
CA MET A 145 15.51 0.46 5.19
C MET A 145 16.65 0.49 6.19
N PRO A 146 17.74 -0.28 5.95
CA PRO A 146 18.91 -0.29 6.83
C PRO A 146 19.53 1.09 6.95
N GLY A 147 20.10 1.39 8.12
CA GLY A 147 20.80 2.65 8.40
C GLY A 147 19.91 3.88 8.53
N THR A 148 18.61 3.74 8.29
CA THR A 148 17.66 4.84 8.42
C THR A 148 16.56 4.54 9.43
N LEU A 149 16.24 3.26 9.64
CA LEU A 149 15.17 2.83 10.54
C LEU A 149 15.41 3.31 11.97
N ASP A 150 16.63 3.13 12.50
CA ASP A 150 16.98 3.45 13.90
C ASP A 150 16.67 4.89 14.30
N ARG A 151 16.87 5.81 13.37
CA ARG A 151 16.67 7.25 13.63
C ARG A 151 15.24 7.72 13.38
N ARG A 152 14.51 7.01 12.51
CA ARG A 152 13.20 7.46 12.00
C ARG A 152 12.03 6.79 12.69
N ALA A 153 12.18 5.48 13.01
CA ALA A 153 11.08 4.65 13.47
C ALA A 153 10.41 5.20 14.72
N ALA A 154 11.22 5.58 15.71
CA ALA A 154 10.71 6.06 17.00
C ALA A 154 9.91 7.37 16.86
N ARG A 155 10.46 8.34 16.13
CA ARG A 155 9.79 9.62 15.89
C ARG A 155 8.51 9.45 15.09
N LEU A 156 8.58 8.65 14.02
CA LEU A 156 7.42 8.39 13.15
C LEU A 156 6.31 7.67 13.92
N LEU A 157 6.66 6.64 14.72
CA LEU A 157 5.67 5.93 15.53
C LEU A 157 5.01 6.83 16.57
N ALA A 158 5.81 7.60 17.32
CA ALA A 158 5.27 8.49 18.35
C ALA A 158 4.33 9.54 17.76
N GLU A 159 4.66 10.12 16.61
CA GLU A 159 3.82 11.10 15.95
C GLU A 159 2.54 10.46 15.41
N CYS A 160 2.62 9.28 14.79
CA CYS A 160 1.43 8.55 14.37
C CYS A 160 0.50 8.23 15.55
N LEU A 161 1.05 7.83 16.69
CA LEU A 161 0.25 7.58 17.90
C LEU A 161 -0.43 8.85 18.42
N ARG A 162 0.28 9.99 18.46
CA ARG A 162 -0.30 11.28 18.89
C ARG A 162 -1.45 11.74 18.01
N ARG A 163 -1.36 11.46 16.71
CA ARG A 163 -2.39 11.83 15.73
C ARG A 163 -3.48 10.77 15.56
N GLY A 164 -3.38 9.63 16.25
CA GLY A 164 -4.31 8.53 16.06
C GLY A 164 -4.17 7.81 14.71
N TRP A 165 -3.05 7.97 14.03
CA TRP A 165 -2.75 7.26 12.79
C TRP A 165 -2.20 5.87 13.07
N GLN A 166 -2.42 4.94 12.17
CA GLN A 166 -1.84 3.60 12.23
C GLN A 166 -0.59 3.52 11.39
N LEU A 167 0.59 3.50 12.03
CA LEU A 167 1.85 3.25 11.34
C LEU A 167 1.96 1.78 10.95
N ARG A 168 2.53 1.55 9.76
CA ARG A 168 2.89 0.23 9.25
C ARG A 168 4.28 0.29 8.66
N PHE A 169 5.18 -0.50 9.19
CA PHE A 169 6.46 -0.79 8.56
C PHE A 169 6.27 -1.89 7.52
N ILE A 170 6.93 -1.74 6.38
CA ILE A 170 6.91 -2.70 5.27
C ILE A 170 8.34 -3.11 4.99
N GLU A 171 8.62 -4.39 4.98
CA GLU A 171 9.92 -4.90 4.55
C GLU A 171 10.19 -4.51 3.10
N HIS A 172 11.44 -4.15 2.81
CA HIS A 172 11.85 -3.83 1.45
C HIS A 172 11.75 -5.07 0.55
N MET A 173 10.85 -5.01 -0.43
CA MET A 173 10.53 -6.13 -1.30
C MET A 173 11.41 -6.16 -2.56
N PRO A 174 11.71 -7.34 -3.13
CA PRO A 174 12.50 -7.51 -4.36
C PRO A 174 11.70 -7.15 -5.62
N LEU A 175 11.26 -5.90 -5.71
CA LEU A 175 10.47 -5.37 -6.82
C LEU A 175 11.23 -4.28 -7.55
N GLY A 176 11.24 -4.33 -8.88
CA GLY A 176 11.99 -3.39 -9.72
C GLY A 176 13.33 -3.95 -10.22
N PRO A 177 14.27 -3.07 -10.61
CA PRO A 177 15.57 -3.48 -11.17
C PRO A 177 16.35 -4.41 -10.22
N ARG A 178 17.06 -5.39 -10.77
CA ARG A 178 17.78 -6.39 -9.96
C ARG A 178 18.81 -5.76 -9.03
N GLU A 179 19.43 -4.67 -9.46
CA GLU A 179 20.48 -3.96 -8.73
C GLU A 179 19.96 -3.15 -7.54
N SER A 180 18.64 -2.90 -7.50
CA SER A 180 18.01 -2.05 -6.47
C SER A 180 17.69 -2.78 -5.18
N TRP A 181 17.82 -4.09 -5.12
CA TRP A 181 17.47 -4.89 -3.95
C TRP A 181 18.51 -6.00 -3.69
N ARG A 182 18.85 -6.16 -2.43
CA ARG A 182 19.74 -7.23 -1.93
C ARG A 182 19.13 -7.83 -0.66
N PRO A 183 19.24 -9.15 -0.45
CA PRO A 183 18.72 -9.82 0.76
C PRO A 183 19.25 -9.19 2.05
N GLU A 184 20.53 -8.78 2.05
CA GLU A 184 21.21 -8.19 3.21
C GLU A 184 20.68 -6.80 3.58
N GLN A 185 19.87 -6.20 2.73
CA GLN A 185 19.23 -4.90 2.93
C GLN A 185 17.78 -5.03 3.46
N VAL A 186 17.32 -6.25 3.74
CA VAL A 186 15.99 -6.45 4.27
C VAL A 186 16.03 -6.30 5.79
N VAL A 187 15.36 -5.28 6.28
CA VAL A 187 15.11 -5.09 7.71
C VAL A 187 13.86 -5.86 8.07
N GLY A 188 14.03 -6.97 8.77
CA GLY A 188 12.93 -7.88 9.14
C GLY A 188 12.15 -7.43 10.37
N GLN A 189 11.05 -8.14 10.64
CA GLN A 189 10.16 -7.84 11.76
C GLN A 189 10.89 -7.79 13.10
N GLU A 190 11.80 -8.72 13.37
CA GLU A 190 12.53 -8.79 14.64
C GLU A 190 13.38 -7.55 14.86
N GLU A 191 14.10 -7.11 13.83
CA GLU A 191 14.93 -5.91 13.89
C GLU A 191 14.07 -4.65 14.08
N ILE A 192 12.93 -4.53 13.38
CA ILE A 192 11.98 -3.41 13.58
C ILE A 192 11.52 -3.37 15.04
N LEU A 193 11.13 -4.51 15.61
CA LEU A 193 10.69 -4.60 16.99
C LEU A 193 11.80 -4.27 17.98
N GLN A 194 13.03 -4.73 17.71
CA GLN A 194 14.19 -4.43 18.53
C GLN A 194 14.47 -2.92 18.56
N VAL A 195 14.50 -2.27 17.39
CA VAL A 195 14.68 -0.81 17.27
C VAL A 195 13.63 -0.04 18.07
N LEU A 196 12.36 -0.41 17.94
CA LEU A 196 11.29 0.25 18.67
C LEU A 196 11.40 0.02 20.18
N THR A 197 11.77 -1.19 20.62
CA THR A 197 11.95 -1.51 22.03
C THR A 197 13.14 -0.76 22.64
N GLN A 198 14.26 -0.69 21.92
CA GLN A 198 15.43 0.09 22.32
C GLN A 198 15.13 1.59 22.41
N ALA A 199 14.22 2.09 21.59
CA ALA A 199 13.73 3.47 21.67
C ALA A 199 12.77 3.71 22.85
N GLY A 200 12.43 2.69 23.64
CA GLY A 200 11.59 2.78 24.84
C GLY A 200 10.11 2.47 24.65
N PHE A 201 9.69 1.95 23.49
CA PHE A 201 8.31 1.49 23.32
C PHE A 201 8.08 0.13 23.98
N THR A 202 6.97 0.00 24.70
CA THR A 202 6.49 -1.29 25.19
C THR A 202 5.49 -1.87 24.20
N LEU A 203 5.87 -2.99 23.58
CA LEU A 203 5.12 -3.64 22.52
C LEU A 203 4.57 -4.98 22.99
N ARG A 204 3.32 -5.29 22.63
CA ARG A 204 2.69 -6.59 22.85
C ARG A 204 2.01 -7.03 21.58
N GLN A 205 2.30 -8.22 21.10
CA GLN A 205 1.67 -8.76 19.91
C GLN A 205 0.15 -8.80 20.09
N ALA A 206 -0.58 -8.23 19.15
CA ALA A 206 -2.02 -8.43 19.06
C ALA A 206 -2.28 -9.85 18.55
N GLY A 207 -3.33 -10.50 19.07
CA GLY A 207 -3.74 -11.79 18.52
C GLY A 207 -3.89 -11.70 16.99
N ARG A 208 -3.65 -12.81 16.31
CA ARG A 208 -3.80 -12.91 14.86
C ARG A 208 -5.28 -12.73 14.51
N ALA A 209 -5.68 -11.54 14.15
CA ALA A 209 -7.02 -11.24 13.67
C ALA A 209 -6.96 -11.04 12.16
N ASP A 210 -7.64 -11.89 11.42
CA ASP A 210 -7.91 -11.80 10.00
C ASP A 210 -6.70 -11.97 9.04
N ARG A 211 -7.03 -12.30 7.79
CA ARG A 211 -6.17 -12.35 6.58
C ARG A 211 -5.51 -11.01 6.22
N ARG A 212 -5.09 -10.22 7.23
CA ARG A 212 -4.42 -8.93 7.04
C ARG A 212 -2.93 -9.13 6.82
N PRO A 213 -2.32 -8.40 5.88
CA PRO A 213 -0.88 -8.54 5.61
C PRO A 213 0.01 -8.04 6.76
N ALA A 214 -0.49 -7.16 7.63
CA ALA A 214 0.26 -6.60 8.74
C ALA A 214 0.01 -7.37 10.02
N ALA A 215 1.07 -7.91 10.62
CA ALA A 215 1.07 -8.30 12.03
C ALA A 215 0.91 -7.03 12.89
N LEU A 216 -0.04 -7.05 13.83
CA LEU A 216 -0.31 -5.91 14.68
C LEU A 216 0.34 -6.08 16.04
N TRP A 217 0.87 -4.97 16.58
CA TRP A 217 1.47 -4.87 17.89
C TRP A 217 0.82 -3.70 18.64
N HIS A 218 0.27 -4.00 19.81
CA HIS A 218 -0.22 -2.98 20.73
C HIS A 218 0.96 -2.23 21.33
N VAL A 219 0.85 -0.92 21.33
CA VAL A 219 1.83 -0.01 21.94
C VAL A 219 1.21 0.57 23.21
N LYS A 220 1.87 0.37 24.35
CA LYS A 220 1.46 0.98 25.61
C LYS A 220 1.73 2.49 25.57
N ALA A 221 0.84 3.28 26.17
CA ALA A 221 1.10 4.72 26.35
C ALA A 221 2.42 4.94 27.10
N GLY A 222 3.17 5.94 26.70
CA GLY A 222 4.49 6.18 27.26
C GLY A 222 5.04 7.56 26.93
N ARG A 223 6.33 7.72 27.12
CA ARG A 223 7.07 8.95 26.81
C ARG A 223 8.39 8.61 26.16
N LEU A 224 8.70 9.24 25.03
CA LEU A 224 10.01 9.13 24.40
C LEU A 224 11.01 10.03 25.14
N ASP A 225 12.15 9.44 25.47
CA ASP A 225 13.30 10.19 25.96
C ASP A 225 13.92 10.98 24.77
N PRO A 226 14.22 12.28 24.95
CA PRO A 226 14.94 13.05 23.96
C PRO A 226 16.28 12.42 23.54
N ARG A 227 16.91 11.66 24.45
CA ARG A 227 18.19 10.96 24.17
C ARG A 227 18.05 9.76 23.24
N ALA A 228 16.84 9.19 23.13
CA ALA A 228 16.55 8.11 22.20
C ALA A 228 16.31 8.58 20.75
N LEU A 229 16.30 9.90 20.55
CA LEU A 229 16.06 10.55 19.27
C LEU A 229 17.33 11.24 18.78
N SER A 230 17.59 11.20 17.50
CA SER A 230 18.69 11.94 16.86
C SER A 230 18.51 13.47 16.90
N SER A 231 17.32 13.95 17.27
CA SER A 231 16.99 15.35 17.51
C SER A 231 15.99 15.45 18.67
N HIS A 232 15.93 16.62 19.34
CA HIS A 232 14.97 16.86 20.43
C HIS A 232 13.51 16.95 19.93
N GLU A 233 13.32 17.05 18.65
CA GLU A 233 11.99 17.07 18.03
C GLU A 233 11.35 15.67 18.07
N GLY A 234 10.11 15.61 18.54
CA GLY A 234 9.35 14.37 18.66
C GLY A 234 9.44 13.68 20.03
N ALA A 235 10.27 14.19 20.94
CA ALA A 235 10.27 13.78 22.34
C ALA A 235 8.92 14.11 23.01
N GLY A 236 8.58 13.39 24.08
CA GLY A 236 7.37 13.64 24.87
C GLY A 236 6.41 12.48 24.93
N ALA A 237 5.25 12.72 25.55
CA ALA A 237 4.22 11.70 25.74
C ALA A 237 3.57 11.28 24.42
N TYR A 238 3.18 10.01 24.36
CA TYR A 238 2.35 9.44 23.31
C TYR A 238 1.26 8.54 23.94
N PRO A 239 0.05 8.50 23.35
CA PRO A 239 -1.03 7.64 23.83
C PRO A 239 -0.78 6.17 23.46
N ALA A 240 -1.55 5.28 24.04
CA ALA A 240 -1.60 3.89 23.60
C ALA A 240 -2.17 3.80 22.17
N GLY A 241 -1.73 2.79 21.42
CA GLY A 241 -2.21 2.55 20.07
C GLY A 241 -1.66 1.26 19.48
N SER A 242 -1.36 1.27 18.18
CA SER A 242 -0.83 0.08 17.52
C SER A 242 0.13 0.44 16.39
N VAL A 243 1.06 -0.48 16.14
CA VAL A 243 1.94 -0.47 14.96
C VAL A 243 1.76 -1.78 14.20
N GLY A 244 1.77 -1.71 12.88
CA GLY A 244 1.73 -2.87 11.99
C GLY A 244 3.11 -3.16 11.40
N ILE A 245 3.40 -4.44 11.15
CA ILE A 245 4.59 -4.85 10.39
C ILE A 245 4.13 -5.78 9.26
N ILE A 246 4.53 -5.47 8.04
CA ILE A 246 4.23 -6.25 6.84
C ILE A 246 5.50 -6.98 6.42
N SER A 247 5.62 -8.22 6.90
CA SER A 247 6.78 -9.07 6.65
C SER A 247 6.56 -9.89 5.37
N SER A 248 6.74 -9.21 4.23
CA SER A 248 6.52 -9.85 2.92
C SER A 248 7.66 -10.78 2.50
N VAL A 249 8.83 -10.64 3.11
CA VAL A 249 10.07 -11.34 2.76
C VAL A 249 10.47 -12.31 3.87
N THR A 250 10.58 -11.85 5.13
CA THR A 250 11.11 -12.68 6.23
C THR A 250 10.07 -13.60 6.86
N ALA A 251 8.78 -13.24 6.81
CA ALA A 251 7.66 -14.04 7.33
C ALA A 251 6.44 -13.91 6.39
N PRO A 252 6.52 -14.45 5.16
CA PRO A 252 5.49 -14.28 4.16
C PRO A 252 4.17 -14.91 4.61
N PHE A 253 3.07 -14.19 4.36
CA PHE A 253 1.69 -14.58 4.71
C PHE A 253 0.92 -15.11 3.49
N CYS A 254 1.60 -15.80 2.58
CA CYS A 254 1.07 -16.23 1.28
C CYS A 254 -0.13 -17.17 1.41
N HIS A 255 -0.12 -18.09 2.38
CA HIS A 255 -1.19 -19.06 2.62
C HIS A 255 -2.56 -18.43 2.93
N ASP A 256 -2.57 -17.21 3.50
CA ASP A 256 -3.79 -16.46 3.81
C ASP A 256 -4.06 -15.32 2.80
N CYS A 257 -3.29 -15.25 1.71
CA CYS A 257 -3.37 -14.12 0.79
C CYS A 257 -4.53 -14.25 -0.20
N ASP A 258 -5.58 -13.47 0.03
CA ASP A 258 -6.78 -13.36 -0.81
C ASP A 258 -6.69 -12.22 -1.85
N ARG A 259 -5.52 -11.61 -2.04
CA ARG A 259 -5.37 -10.42 -2.88
C ARG A 259 -5.21 -10.77 -4.35
N THR A 260 -5.84 -9.96 -5.17
CA THR A 260 -5.66 -9.89 -6.60
C THR A 260 -5.49 -8.42 -6.99
N ARG A 261 -4.84 -8.14 -8.11
CA ARG A 261 -4.58 -6.80 -8.61
C ARG A 261 -5.00 -6.68 -10.05
N VAL A 262 -5.60 -5.58 -10.40
CA VAL A 262 -5.81 -5.20 -11.81
C VAL A 262 -4.96 -3.96 -12.05
N THR A 263 -4.03 -4.06 -12.98
CA THR A 263 -3.17 -2.94 -13.35
C THR A 263 -3.95 -1.88 -14.13
N ALA A 264 -3.42 -0.66 -14.22
CA ALA A 264 -4.07 0.43 -14.95
C ALA A 264 -4.26 0.12 -16.45
N ASP A 265 -3.47 -0.79 -17.01
CA ASP A 265 -3.57 -1.27 -18.38
C ASP A 265 -4.39 -2.58 -18.52
N GLY A 266 -5.09 -2.99 -17.45
CA GLY A 266 -6.07 -4.07 -17.47
C GLY A 266 -5.50 -5.48 -17.41
N ARG A 267 -4.32 -5.65 -16.79
CA ARG A 267 -3.73 -6.95 -16.50
C ARG A 267 -4.10 -7.40 -15.08
N LEU A 268 -4.59 -8.61 -14.95
CA LEU A 268 -4.86 -9.23 -13.67
C LEU A 268 -3.61 -9.97 -13.19
N MET A 269 -3.21 -9.69 -11.95
CA MET A 269 -2.13 -10.35 -11.24
C MET A 269 -2.67 -10.93 -9.93
N THR A 270 -2.44 -12.20 -9.67
CA THR A 270 -2.88 -12.87 -8.43
C THR A 270 -1.82 -12.86 -7.34
N CYS A 271 -0.57 -12.58 -7.69
CA CYS A 271 0.54 -12.43 -6.75
C CYS A 271 1.38 -11.21 -7.13
N LEU A 272 1.87 -10.47 -6.11
CA LEU A 272 2.74 -9.31 -6.29
C LEU A 272 4.09 -9.69 -6.93
N PHE A 273 4.56 -10.89 -6.63
CA PHE A 273 5.84 -11.41 -7.11
C PHE A 273 5.72 -12.30 -8.35
N SER A 274 4.53 -12.43 -8.92
CA SER A 274 4.32 -13.23 -10.14
C SER A 274 4.76 -12.46 -11.38
N SER A 275 5.35 -13.15 -12.32
CA SER A 275 5.55 -12.68 -13.68
C SER A 275 4.35 -12.95 -14.58
N THR A 276 3.38 -13.76 -14.11
CA THR A 276 2.19 -14.14 -14.88
C THR A 276 1.11 -13.08 -14.74
N GLU A 277 0.62 -12.63 -15.89
CA GLU A 277 -0.45 -11.64 -16.01
C GLU A 277 -1.55 -12.19 -16.92
N THR A 278 -2.82 -12.01 -16.54
CA THR A 278 -3.97 -12.34 -17.38
C THR A 278 -4.56 -11.08 -17.99
N ASP A 279 -4.70 -11.03 -19.29
CA ASP A 279 -5.29 -9.87 -20.00
C ASP A 279 -6.81 -9.87 -19.83
N LEU A 280 -7.35 -8.85 -19.16
CA LEU A 280 -8.78 -8.60 -19.06
C LEU A 280 -9.24 -7.52 -20.03
N ARG A 281 -8.36 -6.60 -20.42
CA ARG A 281 -8.70 -5.45 -21.26
C ARG A 281 -9.01 -5.85 -22.69
N THR A 282 -8.14 -6.63 -23.33
CA THR A 282 -8.30 -6.97 -24.73
C THR A 282 -9.60 -7.75 -24.98
N PRO A 283 -9.91 -8.83 -24.25
CA PRO A 283 -11.20 -9.50 -24.39
C PRO A 283 -12.39 -8.56 -24.13
N MET A 284 -12.31 -7.73 -23.09
CA MET A 284 -13.37 -6.78 -22.76
C MET A 284 -13.67 -5.80 -23.91
N ARG A 285 -12.63 -5.29 -24.58
CA ARG A 285 -12.76 -4.39 -25.74
C ARG A 285 -13.20 -5.10 -27.02
N GLN A 286 -12.99 -6.41 -27.09
CA GLN A 286 -13.45 -7.26 -28.18
C GLN A 286 -14.88 -7.78 -27.97
N GLY A 287 -15.59 -7.29 -26.96
CA GLY A 287 -16.99 -7.65 -26.70
C GLY A 287 -17.20 -8.85 -25.80
N ALA A 288 -16.17 -9.31 -25.05
CA ALA A 288 -16.34 -10.37 -24.07
C ALA A 288 -17.46 -10.04 -23.07
N THR A 289 -18.27 -11.04 -22.77
CA THR A 289 -19.33 -10.94 -21.77
C THR A 289 -18.75 -10.86 -20.34
N ASP A 290 -19.57 -10.54 -19.35
CA ASP A 290 -19.14 -10.59 -17.96
C ASP A 290 -18.76 -12.01 -17.54
N GLU A 291 -19.48 -13.02 -18.04
CA GLU A 291 -19.17 -14.43 -17.76
C GLU A 291 -17.81 -14.85 -18.32
N ASP A 292 -17.41 -14.32 -19.48
CA ASP A 292 -16.08 -14.55 -20.04
C ASP A 292 -14.99 -13.95 -19.13
N LEU A 293 -15.19 -12.72 -18.67
CA LEU A 293 -14.26 -12.03 -17.76
C LEU A 293 -14.19 -12.73 -16.39
N ILE A 294 -15.32 -13.22 -15.86
CA ILE A 294 -15.39 -14.01 -14.64
C ILE A 294 -14.57 -15.29 -14.80
N ARG A 295 -14.72 -16.02 -15.91
CA ARG A 295 -13.94 -17.25 -16.18
C ARG A 295 -12.45 -16.96 -16.21
N LEU A 296 -12.04 -15.88 -16.89
CA LEU A 296 -10.62 -15.47 -16.93
C LEU A 296 -10.09 -15.13 -15.53
N TRP A 297 -10.86 -14.37 -14.76
CA TRP A 297 -10.45 -13.97 -13.39
C TRP A 297 -10.39 -15.17 -12.44
N ALA A 298 -11.43 -15.98 -12.45
CA ALA A 298 -11.49 -17.19 -11.62
C ALA A 298 -10.37 -18.17 -11.99
N GLY A 299 -10.13 -18.40 -13.28
CA GLY A 299 -9.04 -19.27 -13.77
C GLY A 299 -7.67 -18.79 -13.32
N ALA A 300 -7.40 -17.48 -13.43
CA ALA A 300 -6.16 -16.91 -12.94
C ALA A 300 -6.02 -17.02 -11.41
N THR A 301 -7.11 -16.86 -10.67
CA THR A 301 -7.11 -17.00 -9.21
C THR A 301 -6.90 -18.45 -8.79
N TRP A 302 -7.51 -19.39 -9.50
CA TRP A 302 -7.30 -20.83 -9.26
C TRP A 302 -5.87 -21.27 -9.53
N ALA A 303 -5.24 -20.70 -10.55
CA ALA A 303 -3.84 -20.97 -10.89
C ALA A 303 -2.84 -20.23 -9.99
N LYS A 304 -3.29 -19.48 -8.99
CA LYS A 304 -2.42 -18.76 -8.05
C LYS A 304 -1.56 -19.77 -7.27
N PRO A 305 -0.22 -19.61 -7.26
CA PRO A 305 0.63 -20.50 -6.47
C PRO A 305 0.30 -20.34 -4.98
N LEU A 306 0.39 -21.44 -4.22
CA LEU A 306 0.13 -21.47 -2.77
C LEU A 306 1.04 -20.53 -2.02
N ALA A 307 2.28 -20.42 -2.45
CA ALA A 307 3.24 -19.48 -1.93
C ALA A 307 4.24 -19.07 -3.01
N HIS A 308 4.75 -17.85 -2.95
CA HIS A 308 5.83 -17.43 -3.79
C HIS A 308 7.09 -17.30 -2.93
N GLY A 309 8.07 -18.17 -3.18
CA GLY A 309 9.32 -18.22 -2.42
C GLY A 309 9.15 -18.53 -0.93
N SER A 310 8.04 -19.20 -0.54
CA SER A 310 7.66 -19.35 0.86
C SER A 310 8.27 -20.53 1.57
N ASP A 311 8.68 -21.55 0.85
CA ASP A 311 9.21 -22.76 1.47
C ASP A 311 10.68 -22.62 1.88
N GLU A 312 11.38 -21.65 1.26
CA GLU A 312 12.74 -21.26 1.61
C GLU A 312 12.94 -19.76 1.38
N PRO A 313 12.61 -18.91 2.37
CA PRO A 313 12.70 -17.44 2.23
C PRO A 313 14.09 -16.94 1.85
N TRP A 314 15.11 -17.74 2.07
CA TRP A 314 16.53 -17.39 1.91
C TRP A 314 17.21 -18.13 0.75
N ALA A 315 16.58 -19.11 0.15
CA ALA A 315 17.12 -19.85 -0.99
C ALA A 315 16.94 -19.06 -2.29
N VAL A 316 17.28 -17.80 -2.28
CA VAL A 316 17.11 -16.94 -3.43
C VAL A 316 18.43 -16.35 -3.87
N PRO A 317 19.24 -17.05 -4.62
CA PRO A 317 19.83 -16.41 -5.78
C PRO A 317 19.16 -16.79 -7.10
N ASP A 318 18.71 -18.01 -7.27
CA ASP A 318 18.40 -18.50 -8.64
C ASP A 318 16.93 -18.87 -8.91
N GLY A 319 16.05 -18.90 -7.90
CA GLY A 319 14.65 -19.34 -8.06
C GLY A 319 13.57 -18.26 -7.90
N PHE A 320 13.92 -17.06 -7.43
CA PHE A 320 12.96 -15.99 -7.21
C PHE A 320 12.67 -15.24 -8.52
N THR A 321 11.54 -15.53 -9.14
CA THR A 321 11.10 -14.78 -10.31
C THR A 321 10.64 -13.39 -9.88
N ARG A 322 11.41 -12.37 -10.26
CA ARG A 322 11.02 -10.97 -10.04
C ARG A 322 10.05 -10.54 -11.12
N PRO A 323 8.96 -9.87 -10.75
CA PRO A 323 8.08 -9.29 -11.77
C PRO A 323 8.82 -8.23 -12.56
N ALA A 324 8.56 -8.16 -13.86
CA ALA A 324 9.13 -7.14 -14.73
C ALA A 324 8.62 -5.72 -14.39
N ARG A 325 7.49 -5.64 -13.71
CA ARG A 325 6.86 -4.36 -13.34
C ARG A 325 7.41 -3.84 -12.03
N THR A 326 7.60 -2.54 -11.97
CA THR A 326 7.95 -1.82 -10.73
C THR A 326 6.74 -1.70 -9.80
N MET A 327 6.98 -1.41 -8.51
CA MET A 327 5.89 -1.15 -7.55
C MET A 327 4.93 -0.07 -8.01
N SER A 328 5.44 1.01 -8.63
CA SER A 328 4.63 2.09 -9.17
C SER A 328 3.73 1.67 -10.34
N ALA A 329 4.06 0.60 -11.04
CA ALA A 329 3.24 0.09 -12.15
C ALA A 329 2.17 -0.91 -11.71
N ILE A 330 2.35 -1.59 -10.57
CA ILE A 330 1.44 -2.62 -10.06
C ILE A 330 0.66 -2.20 -8.82
N GLY A 331 0.94 -1.02 -8.30
CA GLY A 331 0.26 -0.44 -7.17
C GLY A 331 0.79 -0.91 -5.82
N GLY A 332 1.47 -0.02 -5.12
CA GLY A 332 2.03 -0.18 -3.77
C GLY A 332 1.07 0.15 -2.66
#